data_235ce1e62a9ca964546588c6e04a612b
#
_entry.id   235ce1e62a9ca964546588c6e04a612b
#
_cell.length_a   1.000
_cell.length_b   1.000
_cell.length_c   1.000
_cell.angle_alpha   90.00
_cell.angle_beta   90.00
_cell.angle_gamma   90.00
#
_symmetry.space_group_name_H-M   'P 1'
#
loop_
_entity.id
_entity.type
_entity.pdbx_description
1 polymer ?
#
loop_
_entity_poly.entity_id
_entity_poly.type
_entity_poly.pdbx_seq_one_letter_code
_entity_poly.pdbx_strand_id
1 'polypeptide(L)'
;MTTDSITTPSSDTDRAPWFAIRLFALRQTAVDDYLKQCGLETFIPRQWVDYEDRNGKVHHELRPVVHNIIFVKKTVDTHTLAGYLYDSNFKLSVIRKLDSNDYYEIPARQMKEFRIMCNPEIELKQYLSDQEARMKPGSRVFVKFGPLKGLSGRLVRISKKYYLLKEVPGMAVALKVGRWCCVPEVEMQTLQTAKTI
;
A
#
# COMPACT_ATOMS: atom_id res chain seq x y z
N MET A 1 -6.34 31.17 -35.26
CA MET A 1 -7.07 29.95 -34.90
C MET A 1 -6.05 28.94 -34.45
N THR A 2 -5.75 28.95 -33.19
CA THR A 2 -4.79 28.06 -32.51
C THR A 2 -5.59 27.01 -31.77
N THR A 3 -5.53 25.78 -32.24
CA THR A 3 -6.16 24.62 -31.61
C THR A 3 -5.29 24.15 -30.45
N ASP A 4 -5.72 24.44 -29.23
CA ASP A 4 -5.16 23.86 -28.03
C ASP A 4 -5.45 22.36 -27.99
N SER A 5 -4.40 21.56 -28.21
CA SER A 5 -4.45 20.11 -28.02
C SER A 5 -4.43 19.80 -26.53
N ILE A 6 -5.59 19.48 -25.96
CA ILE A 6 -5.72 18.94 -24.61
C ILE A 6 -5.08 17.56 -24.61
N THR A 7 -3.86 17.48 -24.12
CA THR A 7 -3.16 16.21 -23.87
C THR A 7 -3.80 15.54 -22.65
N THR A 8 -4.67 14.58 -22.89
CA THR A 8 -5.18 13.67 -21.84
C THR A 8 -4.02 12.88 -21.23
N PRO A 9 -3.82 12.87 -19.90
CA PRO A 9 -2.76 12.07 -19.28
C PRO A 9 -3.06 10.58 -19.52
N SER A 10 -2.07 9.89 -20.08
CA SER A 10 -2.16 8.52 -20.56
C SER A 10 -2.56 7.53 -19.47
N SER A 11 -3.56 6.70 -19.77
CA SER A 11 -4.11 5.62 -18.94
C SER A 11 -3.12 4.51 -18.55
N ASP A 12 -1.93 4.47 -19.12
CA ASP A 12 -0.90 3.47 -18.84
C ASP A 12 -0.14 3.72 -17.54
N THR A 13 0.04 4.98 -17.15
CA THR A 13 0.73 5.30 -15.88
C THR A 13 -0.05 4.79 -14.67
N ASP A 14 -1.38 4.74 -14.74
CA ASP A 14 -2.24 4.29 -13.62
C ASP A 14 -2.19 2.76 -13.41
N ARG A 15 -1.65 2.00 -14.38
CA ARG A 15 -1.50 0.54 -14.34
C ARG A 15 -0.11 0.08 -13.90
N ALA A 16 0.85 1.00 -13.77
CA ALA A 16 2.21 0.65 -13.40
C ALA A 16 2.27 -0.02 -12.02
N PRO A 17 3.03 -1.11 -11.87
CA PRO A 17 3.23 -1.76 -10.58
C PRO A 17 4.08 -0.90 -9.66
N TRP A 18 4.22 -1.33 -8.39
CA TRP A 18 4.98 -0.64 -7.38
C TRP A 18 6.04 -1.54 -6.79
N PHE A 19 7.10 -0.94 -6.29
CA PHE A 19 8.13 -1.60 -5.50
C PHE A 19 8.04 -1.16 -4.03
N ALA A 20 8.45 -2.03 -3.11
CA ALA A 20 8.70 -1.67 -1.73
C ALA A 20 10.23 -1.58 -1.51
N ILE A 21 10.69 -0.42 -1.07
CA ILE A 21 12.09 -0.15 -0.76
C ILE A 21 12.26 -0.19 0.76
N ARG A 22 13.19 -1.02 1.23
CA ARG A 22 13.59 -1.08 2.64
C ARG A 22 14.75 -0.14 2.90
N LEU A 23 14.63 0.64 3.97
CA LEU A 23 15.66 1.54 4.48
C LEU A 23 16.38 0.88 5.66
N PHE A 24 17.68 1.02 5.72
CA PHE A 24 18.52 0.53 6.83
C PHE A 24 18.95 1.65 7.79
N ALA A 25 18.48 2.88 7.56
CA ALA A 25 18.68 4.03 8.43
C ALA A 25 17.36 4.81 8.59
N LEU A 26 17.17 5.47 9.75
CA LEU A 26 15.97 6.25 10.08
C LEU A 26 16.00 7.64 9.40
N ARG A 27 16.10 7.67 8.06
CA ARG A 27 16.12 8.89 7.23
C ARG A 27 15.04 8.88 6.16
N GLN A 28 13.86 8.40 6.51
CA GLN A 28 12.77 8.15 5.55
C GLN A 28 12.38 9.41 4.77
N THR A 29 12.29 10.57 5.42
CA THR A 29 11.95 11.83 4.74
C THR A 29 13.00 12.22 3.71
N ALA A 30 14.29 12.17 4.07
CA ALA A 30 15.37 12.52 3.14
C ALA A 30 15.43 11.57 1.93
N VAL A 31 15.15 10.29 2.15
CA VAL A 31 15.05 9.30 1.05
C VAL A 31 13.83 9.57 0.17
N ASP A 32 12.69 9.90 0.77
CA ASP A 32 11.46 10.25 0.04
C ASP A 32 11.67 11.48 -0.86
N ASP A 33 12.29 12.53 -0.32
CA ASP A 33 12.62 13.76 -1.05
C ASP A 33 13.59 13.47 -2.21
N TYR A 34 14.62 12.66 -1.97
CA TYR A 34 15.56 12.26 -3.00
C TYR A 34 14.87 11.50 -4.15
N LEU A 35 14.05 10.50 -3.83
CA LEU A 35 13.34 9.71 -4.84
C LEU A 35 12.37 10.57 -5.67
N LYS A 36 11.72 11.55 -5.04
CA LYS A 36 10.88 12.53 -5.73
C LYS A 36 11.68 13.44 -6.66
N GLN A 37 12.90 13.86 -6.23
CA GLN A 37 13.81 14.62 -7.10
C GLN A 37 14.25 13.81 -8.33
N CYS A 38 14.35 12.47 -8.21
CA CYS A 38 14.57 11.58 -9.34
C CYS A 38 13.31 11.39 -10.23
N GLY A 39 12.21 12.09 -9.96
CA GLY A 39 10.96 12.02 -10.73
C GLY A 39 10.09 10.79 -10.42
N LEU A 40 10.34 10.11 -9.30
CA LEU A 40 9.59 8.91 -8.90
C LEU A 40 8.38 9.27 -8.03
N GLU A 41 7.23 8.66 -8.29
CA GLU A 41 6.07 8.73 -7.40
C GLU A 41 6.28 7.79 -6.20
N THR A 42 6.20 8.36 -5.00
CA THR A 42 6.41 7.63 -3.74
C THR A 42 5.13 7.58 -2.90
N PHE A 43 5.03 6.58 -2.02
CA PHE A 43 3.96 6.48 -1.03
C PHE A 43 4.51 5.96 0.30
N ILE A 44 4.19 6.66 1.38
CA ILE A 44 4.49 6.28 2.76
C ILE A 44 3.17 6.25 3.52
N PRO A 45 2.73 5.10 4.06
CA PRO A 45 1.55 5.04 4.92
C PRO A 45 1.73 5.92 6.14
N ARG A 46 0.75 6.76 6.44
CA ARG A 46 0.75 7.68 7.58
C ARG A 46 -0.50 7.50 8.42
N GLN A 47 -0.42 7.86 9.70
CA GLN A 47 -1.55 7.89 10.62
C GLN A 47 -1.46 9.10 11.52
N TRP A 48 -2.61 9.58 11.99
CA TRP A 48 -2.68 10.59 13.03
C TRP A 48 -2.20 10.02 14.35
N VAL A 49 -1.35 10.77 15.05
CA VAL A 49 -0.79 10.41 16.36
C VAL A 49 -0.90 11.62 17.27
N ASP A 50 -1.54 11.41 18.40
CA ASP A 50 -1.57 12.40 19.48
C ASP A 50 -0.38 12.14 20.40
N TYR A 51 0.36 13.20 20.72
CA TYR A 51 1.43 13.13 21.72
C TYR A 51 1.52 14.43 22.49
N GLU A 52 1.95 14.32 23.74
CA GLU A 52 2.20 15.46 24.61
C GLU A 52 3.69 15.81 24.55
N ASP A 53 4.00 17.11 24.38
CA ASP A 53 5.37 17.60 24.44
C ASP A 53 5.83 17.79 25.90
N ARG A 54 7.11 18.15 26.07
CA ARG A 54 7.70 18.37 27.41
C ARG A 54 7.05 19.49 28.22
N ASN A 55 6.24 20.35 27.59
CA ASN A 55 5.55 21.46 28.20
C ASN A 55 4.07 21.12 28.52
N GLY A 56 3.65 19.86 28.32
CA GLY A 56 2.28 19.42 28.54
C GLY A 56 1.32 19.81 27.41
N LYS A 57 1.82 20.27 26.25
CA LYS A 57 0.98 20.64 25.11
C LYS A 57 0.72 19.41 24.26
N VAL A 58 -0.55 19.13 23.98
CA VAL A 58 -0.97 18.06 23.08
C VAL A 58 -0.80 18.50 21.62
N HIS A 59 -0.16 17.66 20.84
CA HIS A 59 0.02 17.80 19.39
C HIS A 59 -0.70 16.66 18.68
N HIS A 60 -1.37 17.00 17.57
CA HIS A 60 -2.00 16.06 16.63
C HIS A 60 -1.25 16.11 15.31
N GLU A 61 -0.51 15.06 14.97
CA GLU A 61 0.43 15.07 13.87
C GLU A 61 0.32 13.83 12.99
N LEU A 62 0.45 14.01 11.69
CA LEU A 62 0.44 12.94 10.70
C LEU A 62 1.84 12.31 10.58
N ARG A 63 2.05 11.14 11.20
CA ARG A 63 3.33 10.44 11.24
C ARG A 63 3.35 9.18 10.38
N PRO A 64 4.52 8.80 9.82
CA PRO A 64 4.69 7.51 9.17
C PRO A 64 4.35 6.35 10.11
N VAL A 65 3.66 5.32 9.60
CA VAL A 65 3.33 4.11 10.34
C VAL A 65 4.57 3.24 10.58
N VAL A 66 5.43 3.15 9.56
CA VAL A 66 6.72 2.47 9.59
C VAL A 66 7.79 3.41 9.06
N HIS A 67 8.98 3.37 9.66
CA HIS A 67 10.06 4.32 9.33
C HIS A 67 11.10 3.75 8.36
N ASN A 68 10.94 2.49 7.96
CA ASN A 68 11.94 1.75 7.19
C ASN A 68 11.42 1.21 5.84
N ILE A 69 10.26 1.68 5.36
CA ILE A 69 9.68 1.26 4.08
C ILE A 69 9.15 2.49 3.34
N ILE A 70 9.46 2.57 2.04
CA ILE A 70 8.87 3.51 1.08
C ILE A 70 8.39 2.71 -0.11
N PHE A 71 7.17 2.96 -0.56
CA PHE A 71 6.65 2.40 -1.81
C PHE A 71 6.95 3.36 -2.96
N VAL A 72 7.40 2.82 -4.09
CA VAL A 72 7.78 3.58 -5.27
C VAL A 72 7.09 2.99 -6.49
N LYS A 73 6.45 3.83 -7.28
CA LYS A 73 5.79 3.43 -8.53
C LYS A 73 6.84 3.14 -9.59
N LYS A 74 6.68 2.04 -10.31
CA LYS A 74 7.57 1.65 -11.41
C LYS A 74 7.28 2.50 -12.64
N THR A 75 7.84 3.70 -12.67
CA THR A 75 7.78 4.62 -13.83
C THR A 75 9.03 4.54 -14.70
N VAL A 76 10.08 3.90 -14.18
CA VAL A 76 11.35 3.65 -14.88
C VAL A 76 11.66 2.15 -14.88
N ASP A 77 12.56 1.74 -15.73
CA ASP A 77 13.03 0.35 -15.76
C ASP A 77 13.84 0.00 -14.49
N THR A 78 14.02 -1.30 -14.25
CA THR A 78 14.67 -1.81 -13.05
C THR A 78 16.15 -1.41 -12.94
N HIS A 79 16.83 -1.27 -14.07
CA HIS A 79 18.24 -0.88 -14.10
C HIS A 79 18.41 0.58 -13.70
N THR A 80 17.59 1.47 -14.26
CA THR A 80 17.56 2.90 -13.92
C THR A 80 17.22 3.10 -12.43
N LEU A 81 16.22 2.37 -11.91
CA LEU A 81 15.91 2.40 -10.49
C LEU A 81 17.10 1.96 -9.63
N ALA A 82 17.79 0.89 -10.01
CA ALA A 82 18.98 0.40 -9.30
C ALA A 82 20.09 1.47 -9.29
N GLY A 83 20.28 2.19 -10.39
CA GLY A 83 21.20 3.34 -10.48
C GLY A 83 20.85 4.43 -9.48
N TYR A 84 19.60 4.89 -9.43
CA TYR A 84 19.15 5.88 -8.45
C TYR A 84 19.38 5.44 -7.00
N LEU A 85 19.12 4.16 -6.70
CA LEU A 85 19.34 3.64 -5.35
C LEU A 85 20.82 3.56 -4.99
N TYR A 86 21.69 3.24 -5.94
CA TYR A 86 23.14 3.19 -5.77
C TYR A 86 23.72 4.59 -5.52
N ASP A 87 23.29 5.59 -6.31
CA ASP A 87 23.76 6.98 -6.25
C ASP A 87 23.22 7.76 -5.03
N SER A 88 22.24 7.20 -4.33
CA SER A 88 21.49 7.90 -3.27
C SER A 88 22.26 8.19 -2.00
N ASN A 89 23.48 7.71 -1.80
CA ASN A 89 24.22 7.76 -0.52
C ASN A 89 23.46 7.18 0.70
N PHE A 90 22.30 6.55 0.48
CA PHE A 90 21.52 5.88 1.51
C PHE A 90 21.64 4.36 1.36
N LYS A 91 21.65 3.66 2.49
CA LYS A 91 21.62 2.19 2.47
C LYS A 91 20.18 1.74 2.24
N LEU A 92 19.86 1.39 0.99
CA LEU A 92 18.52 1.02 0.51
C LEU A 92 18.54 -0.37 -0.14
N SER A 93 17.41 -1.06 -0.11
CA SER A 93 17.22 -2.32 -0.83
C SER A 93 15.77 -2.46 -1.29
N VAL A 94 15.55 -2.80 -2.55
CA VAL A 94 14.22 -3.21 -3.02
C VAL A 94 13.91 -4.59 -2.47
N ILE A 95 12.70 -4.78 -1.94
CA ILE A 95 12.25 -6.08 -1.45
C ILE A 95 12.10 -7.04 -2.64
N ARG A 96 12.72 -8.23 -2.49
CA ARG A 96 12.74 -9.26 -3.53
C ARG A 96 11.72 -10.35 -3.26
N LYS A 97 11.39 -11.13 -4.28
CA LYS A 97 10.60 -12.35 -4.13
C LYS A 97 11.39 -13.39 -3.31
N LEU A 98 10.68 -14.24 -2.59
CA LEU A 98 11.30 -15.27 -1.77
C LEU A 98 11.95 -16.38 -2.63
N ASP A 99 11.37 -16.66 -3.79
CA ASP A 99 11.71 -17.80 -4.65
C ASP A 99 12.67 -17.43 -5.79
N SER A 100 12.93 -16.13 -5.98
CA SER A 100 13.82 -15.64 -7.02
C SER A 100 14.56 -14.38 -6.55
N ASN A 101 15.60 -14.01 -7.30
CA ASN A 101 16.36 -12.79 -7.03
C ASN A 101 15.70 -11.53 -7.61
N ASP A 102 14.50 -11.67 -8.21
CA ASP A 102 13.75 -10.58 -8.82
C ASP A 102 13.14 -9.66 -7.77
N TYR A 103 12.96 -8.40 -8.13
CA TYR A 103 12.21 -7.47 -7.31
C TYR A 103 10.73 -7.87 -7.25
N TYR A 104 10.15 -7.74 -6.06
CA TYR A 104 8.72 -7.99 -5.89
C TYR A 104 7.92 -6.82 -6.44
N GLU A 105 7.22 -7.02 -7.54
CA GLU A 105 6.31 -6.05 -8.14
C GLU A 105 4.92 -6.16 -7.52
N ILE A 106 4.47 -5.09 -6.86
CA ILE A 106 3.12 -5.00 -6.31
C ILE A 106 2.19 -4.55 -7.44
N PRO A 107 1.19 -5.36 -7.84
CA PRO A 107 0.25 -4.97 -8.87
C PRO A 107 -0.44 -3.63 -8.55
N ALA A 108 -0.65 -2.79 -9.56
CA ALA A 108 -1.26 -1.46 -9.40
C ALA A 108 -2.61 -1.51 -8.65
N ARG A 109 -3.46 -2.51 -8.97
CA ARG A 109 -4.73 -2.72 -8.27
C ARG A 109 -4.54 -3.00 -6.78
N GLN A 110 -3.59 -3.87 -6.43
CA GLN A 110 -3.29 -4.20 -5.04
C GLN A 110 -2.80 -2.97 -4.29
N MET A 111 -1.90 -2.20 -4.90
CA MET A 111 -1.38 -0.97 -4.30
C MET A 111 -2.47 0.11 -4.15
N LYS A 112 -3.35 0.25 -5.14
CA LYS A 112 -4.49 1.17 -5.05
C LYS A 112 -5.41 0.83 -3.86
N GLU A 113 -5.79 -0.44 -3.72
CA GLU A 113 -6.61 -0.88 -2.59
C GLU A 113 -5.87 -0.69 -1.26
N PHE A 114 -4.58 -1.01 -1.20
CA PHE A 114 -3.75 -0.79 -0.02
C PHE A 114 -3.69 0.69 0.38
N ARG A 115 -3.49 1.61 -0.57
CA ARG A 115 -3.48 3.07 -0.33
C ARG A 115 -4.83 3.57 0.21
N ILE A 116 -5.96 3.08 -0.34
CA ILE A 116 -7.30 3.40 0.18
C ILE A 116 -7.42 2.96 1.63
N MET A 117 -6.99 1.74 1.96
CA MET A 117 -7.05 1.20 3.32
C MET A 117 -6.11 1.93 4.30
N CYS A 118 -5.03 2.54 3.79
CA CYS A 118 -4.09 3.35 4.59
C CYS A 118 -4.55 4.80 4.79
N ASN A 119 -5.71 5.21 4.25
CA ASN A 119 -6.20 6.59 4.43
C ASN A 119 -6.22 6.96 5.93
N PRO A 120 -5.52 8.03 6.36
CA PRO A 120 -5.42 8.44 7.77
C PRO A 120 -6.78 8.64 8.43
N GLU A 121 -7.80 9.08 7.70
CA GLU A 121 -9.16 9.36 8.19
C GLU A 121 -9.95 8.09 8.57
N ILE A 122 -9.47 6.90 8.22
CA ILE A 122 -10.10 5.66 8.65
C ILE A 122 -9.57 5.28 10.03
N GLU A 123 -10.42 5.37 11.06
CA GLU A 123 -10.02 5.14 12.45
C GLU A 123 -9.82 3.65 12.79
N LEU A 124 -10.72 2.78 12.38
CA LEU A 124 -10.76 1.37 12.80
C LEU A 124 -9.82 0.49 11.97
N LYS A 125 -8.54 0.85 11.94
CA LYS A 125 -7.49 0.09 11.25
C LYS A 125 -6.37 -0.31 12.20
N GLN A 126 -5.66 -1.35 11.82
CA GLN A 126 -4.45 -1.83 12.46
C GLN A 126 -3.39 -2.08 11.41
N TYR A 127 -2.16 -1.74 11.72
CA TYR A 127 -1.02 -2.09 10.88
C TYR A 127 -0.31 -3.30 11.49
N LEU A 128 0.13 -4.20 10.63
CA LEU A 128 0.80 -5.43 11.00
C LEU A 128 2.12 -5.51 10.23
N SER A 129 3.12 -6.11 10.85
CA SER A 129 4.32 -6.53 10.13
C SER A 129 3.97 -7.65 9.14
N ASP A 130 4.82 -7.86 8.16
CA ASP A 130 4.68 -8.94 7.17
C ASP A 130 4.58 -10.32 7.86
N GLN A 131 5.38 -10.53 8.91
CA GLN A 131 5.39 -11.79 9.68
C GLN A 131 4.07 -12.00 10.44
N GLU A 132 3.58 -10.99 11.15
CA GLU A 132 2.30 -11.07 11.88
C GLU A 132 1.11 -11.30 10.93
N ALA A 133 1.12 -10.65 9.77
CA ALA A 133 0.09 -10.81 8.77
C ALA A 133 0.03 -12.24 8.23
N ARG A 134 1.19 -12.85 7.93
CA ARG A 134 1.28 -14.23 7.43
C ARG A 134 0.75 -15.26 8.45
N MET A 135 0.95 -15.04 9.73
CA MET A 135 0.46 -15.93 10.79
C MET A 135 -1.06 -15.86 11.02
N LYS A 136 -1.77 -14.88 10.45
CA LYS A 136 -3.23 -14.77 10.61
C LYS A 136 -3.95 -15.65 9.59
N PRO A 137 -4.64 -16.73 10.00
CA PRO A 137 -5.46 -17.51 9.09
C PRO A 137 -6.65 -16.68 8.59
N GLY A 138 -7.08 -16.93 7.34
CA GLY A 138 -8.23 -16.23 6.79
C GLY A 138 -8.48 -16.59 5.33
N SER A 139 -9.71 -16.37 4.88
CA SER A 139 -10.17 -16.63 3.52
C SER A 139 -10.14 -15.37 2.69
N ARG A 140 -9.88 -15.50 1.38
CA ARG A 140 -9.97 -14.39 0.44
C ARG A 140 -11.42 -13.99 0.24
N VAL A 141 -11.70 -12.70 0.38
CA VAL A 141 -13.04 -12.13 0.30
C VAL A 141 -13.05 -10.83 -0.48
N PHE A 142 -14.24 -10.50 -0.95
CA PHE A 142 -14.58 -9.22 -1.55
C PHE A 142 -15.66 -8.53 -0.71
N VAL A 143 -15.54 -7.21 -0.50
CA VAL A 143 -16.53 -6.45 0.27
C VAL A 143 -17.64 -5.96 -0.66
N LYS A 144 -18.86 -6.48 -0.44
CA LYS A 144 -20.04 -6.19 -1.28
C LYS A 144 -20.80 -4.95 -0.87
N PHE A 145 -20.78 -4.59 0.41
CA PHE A 145 -21.56 -3.49 1.00
C PHE A 145 -20.74 -2.62 1.94
N GLY A 146 -21.21 -1.39 2.18
CA GLY A 146 -20.65 -0.45 3.14
C GLY A 146 -19.53 0.44 2.57
N PRO A 147 -18.85 1.21 3.42
CA PRO A 147 -17.84 2.19 3.02
C PRO A 147 -16.63 1.57 2.31
N LEU A 148 -16.36 0.28 2.55
CA LEU A 148 -15.25 -0.48 1.97
C LEU A 148 -15.67 -1.30 0.75
N LYS A 149 -16.86 -1.06 0.19
CA LYS A 149 -17.37 -1.75 -1.01
C LYS A 149 -16.35 -1.66 -2.15
N GLY A 150 -16.10 -2.80 -2.78
CA GLY A 150 -15.16 -2.90 -3.89
C GLY A 150 -13.75 -3.33 -3.50
N LEU A 151 -13.41 -3.31 -2.22
CA LEU A 151 -12.11 -3.79 -1.75
C LEU A 151 -12.07 -5.31 -1.65
N SER A 152 -10.92 -5.87 -1.95
CA SER A 152 -10.62 -7.29 -1.77
C SER A 152 -9.49 -7.48 -0.76
N GLY A 153 -9.47 -8.63 -0.10
CA GLY A 153 -8.43 -8.95 0.87
C GLY A 153 -8.68 -10.28 1.55
N ARG A 154 -7.94 -10.54 2.61
CA ARG A 154 -8.13 -11.73 3.44
C ARG A 154 -8.95 -11.38 4.67
N LEU A 155 -10.08 -12.07 4.89
CA LEU A 155 -10.89 -11.91 6.09
C LEU A 155 -10.22 -12.63 7.25
N VAL A 156 -9.75 -11.89 8.23
CA VAL A 156 -9.08 -12.43 9.41
C VAL A 156 -9.84 -12.08 10.69
N ARG A 157 -9.61 -12.84 11.77
CA ARG A 157 -10.19 -12.57 13.07
C ARG A 157 -9.10 -12.13 14.05
N ILE A 158 -9.24 -10.93 14.60
CA ILE A 158 -8.31 -10.36 15.60
C ILE A 158 -9.16 -9.94 16.81
N SER A 159 -8.82 -10.42 18.00
CA SER A 159 -9.54 -10.09 19.26
C SER A 159 -11.06 -10.21 19.13
N LYS A 160 -11.54 -11.34 18.60
CA LYS A 160 -12.97 -11.66 18.36
C LYS A 160 -13.69 -10.77 17.32
N LYS A 161 -12.99 -9.84 16.65
CA LYS A 161 -13.54 -8.97 15.60
C LYS A 161 -13.02 -9.39 14.23
N TYR A 162 -13.79 -9.09 13.17
CA TYR A 162 -13.38 -9.37 11.79
C TYR A 162 -12.71 -8.17 11.16
N TYR A 163 -11.65 -8.45 10.40
CA TYR A 163 -10.86 -7.44 9.67
C TYR A 163 -10.62 -7.91 8.25
N LEU A 164 -10.68 -6.96 7.32
CA LEU A 164 -10.17 -7.12 5.96
C LEU A 164 -8.68 -6.83 5.99
N LEU A 165 -7.85 -7.83 5.74
CA LEU A 165 -6.40 -7.73 5.72
C LEU A 165 -5.90 -7.59 4.29
N LYS A 166 -5.09 -6.57 4.03
CA LYS A 166 -4.36 -6.37 2.78
C LYS A 166 -2.87 -6.36 3.06
N GLU A 167 -2.17 -7.26 2.42
CA GLU A 167 -0.73 -7.44 2.55
C GLU A 167 -0.02 -6.85 1.34
N VAL A 168 1.12 -6.21 1.60
CA VAL A 168 2.11 -5.79 0.62
C VAL A 168 3.49 -6.16 1.16
N PRO A 169 4.54 -6.28 0.34
CA PRO A 169 5.87 -6.60 0.84
C PRO A 169 6.31 -5.63 1.94
N GLY A 170 6.65 -6.20 3.09
CA GLY A 170 7.15 -5.48 4.26
C GLY A 170 6.11 -5.07 5.29
N MET A 171 4.81 -4.99 4.95
CA MET A 171 3.76 -4.64 5.90
C MET A 171 2.36 -5.04 5.44
N ALA A 172 1.39 -4.93 6.35
CA ALA A 172 -0.01 -5.12 6.04
C ALA A 172 -0.89 -4.11 6.79
N VAL A 173 -2.08 -3.86 6.26
CA VAL A 173 -3.14 -3.08 6.91
C VAL A 173 -4.39 -3.94 7.06
N ALA A 174 -5.01 -3.87 8.23
CA ALA A 174 -6.25 -4.57 8.56
C ALA A 174 -7.32 -3.54 8.94
N LEU A 175 -8.42 -3.50 8.18
CA LEU A 175 -9.59 -2.67 8.46
C LEU A 175 -10.69 -3.49 9.10
N LYS A 176 -11.29 -2.98 10.17
CA LYS A 176 -12.46 -3.62 10.79
C LYS A 176 -13.62 -3.65 9.83
N VAL A 177 -14.22 -4.85 9.62
CA VAL A 177 -15.36 -5.06 8.73
C VAL A 177 -16.44 -5.91 9.39
N GLY A 178 -17.68 -5.75 8.97
CA GLY A 178 -18.73 -6.69 9.27
C GLY A 178 -18.59 -7.96 8.43
N ARG A 179 -18.62 -9.14 9.03
CA ARG A 179 -18.55 -10.40 8.26
C ARG A 179 -19.62 -10.50 7.19
N TRP A 180 -20.82 -10.00 7.47
CA TRP A 180 -21.97 -10.03 6.55
C TRP A 180 -21.76 -9.19 5.27
N CYS A 181 -20.82 -8.22 5.31
CA CYS A 181 -20.47 -7.42 4.13
C CYS A 181 -19.54 -8.16 3.16
N CYS A 182 -18.93 -9.26 3.60
CA CYS A 182 -17.87 -9.96 2.88
C CYS A 182 -18.41 -11.22 2.22
N VAL A 183 -18.08 -11.42 0.94
CA VAL A 183 -18.37 -12.64 0.18
C VAL A 183 -17.06 -13.30 -0.26
N PRO A 184 -16.99 -14.64 -0.34
CA PRO A 184 -15.81 -15.33 -0.87
C PRO A 184 -15.47 -14.85 -2.27
N GLU A 185 -14.17 -14.67 -2.56
CA GLU A 185 -13.71 -14.18 -3.87
C GLU A 185 -14.09 -15.16 -5.01
N VAL A 186 -14.19 -16.45 -4.71
CA VAL A 186 -14.58 -17.50 -5.65
C VAL A 186 -16.01 -17.31 -6.16
N GLU A 187 -16.95 -16.87 -5.32
CA GLU A 187 -18.36 -16.64 -5.73
C GLU A 187 -18.50 -15.46 -6.69
N MET A 188 -17.60 -14.48 -6.64
CA MET A 188 -17.64 -13.32 -7.55
C MET A 188 -17.24 -13.67 -8.97
N GLN A 189 -16.33 -14.62 -9.16
CA GLN A 189 -15.93 -15.08 -10.51
C GLN A 189 -17.09 -15.77 -11.21
N THR A 190 -17.87 -16.56 -10.47
CA THR A 190 -19.06 -17.25 -11.00
C THR A 190 -20.17 -16.28 -11.39
N LEU A 191 -20.38 -15.21 -10.62
CA LEU A 191 -21.41 -14.20 -10.91
C LEU A 191 -21.07 -13.28 -12.09
N GLN A 192 -19.78 -13.05 -12.35
CA GLN A 192 -19.35 -12.27 -13.51
C GLN A 192 -19.46 -13.08 -14.81
N THR A 193 -19.20 -14.38 -14.78
CA THR A 193 -19.35 -15.28 -15.93
C THR A 193 -20.82 -15.44 -16.31
N ALA A 194 -21.73 -15.46 -15.33
CA ALA A 194 -23.18 -15.58 -15.56
C ALA A 194 -23.86 -14.30 -16.09
N LYS A 195 -23.19 -13.14 -16.07
CA LYS A 195 -23.69 -11.86 -16.62
C LYS A 195 -23.23 -11.59 -18.05
N THR A 196 -22.40 -12.45 -18.62
CA THR A 196 -21.84 -12.29 -19.98
C THR A 196 -22.47 -13.28 -20.99
N ILE A 197 -23.57 -13.95 -20.61
CA ILE A 197 -24.39 -14.81 -21.50
C ILE A 197 -25.72 -14.13 -21.77
#